data_011981f0aa6ebc3a21a9f19a1d2f8741
#
_entry.id   011981f0aa6ebc3a21a9f19a1d2f8741
#
_cell.length_a   1.000
_cell.length_b   1.000
_cell.length_c   1.000
_cell.angle_alpha   90.00
_cell.angle_beta   90.00
_cell.angle_gamma   90.00
#
_symmetry.space_group_name_H-M   'P 1'
#
loop_
_entity.id
_entity.type
_entity.pdbx_description
1 polymer ?
#
loop_
_entity_poly.entity_id
_entity_poly.type
_entity_poly.pdbx_seq_one_letter_code
_entity_poly.pdbx_strand_id
1 'polypeptide(L)'
;MKLVSFDVGLRNLAFCILEGTSRKDVKILHWDLIDVMAEENGHDKPLCFKCRKSANWNQGQTYACSRHKTSEKGCTKTSLSKQTSEDLKKTAGSLNIQGKTKKELVDKLYVHYSARVWKRCVKSCKQGSVVDLAPLISNSLTSRTAMWNGSQKVIFEQQPDKRMMAVQAMMHMWFVCHGYEAKGVSAIHKLTNMVTVDDATKTYKGRKKTGIVHAAALVPNQWKDFMLKHPKKDDLADAFLQGLWFLENSV
;
A
#
# COMPACT_ATOMS: atom_id res chain seq x y z
N MET A 1 -12.90 22.59 16.18
CA MET A 1 -13.29 21.19 15.91
C MET A 1 -12.04 20.36 15.72
N LYS A 2 -11.96 19.14 16.31
CA LYS A 2 -10.91 18.15 16.02
C LYS A 2 -11.43 17.16 14.97
N LEU A 3 -10.70 17.05 13.87
CA LEU A 3 -11.06 16.30 12.67
C LEU A 3 -9.95 15.30 12.30
N VAL A 4 -10.32 14.09 11.92
CA VAL A 4 -9.41 13.14 11.25
C VAL A 4 -9.77 13.06 9.77
N SER A 5 -8.82 13.30 8.90
CA SER A 5 -8.99 13.18 7.44
C SER A 5 -8.12 12.07 6.89
N PHE A 6 -8.72 11.16 6.11
CA PHE A 6 -8.03 10.04 5.47
C PHE A 6 -8.04 10.12 3.96
N ASP A 7 -6.86 9.96 3.35
CA ASP A 7 -6.72 9.51 1.96
C ASP A 7 -6.58 7.98 1.97
N VAL A 8 -7.52 7.29 1.32
CA VAL A 8 -7.69 5.84 1.42
C VAL A 8 -7.07 5.13 0.23
N GLY A 9 -6.07 4.29 0.48
CA GLY A 9 -5.50 3.36 -0.48
C GLY A 9 -5.61 1.90 -0.03
N LEU A 10 -5.31 0.94 -0.91
CA LEU A 10 -5.36 -0.49 -0.56
C LEU A 10 -4.33 -0.90 0.49
N ARG A 11 -3.21 -0.22 0.54
CA ARG A 11 -2.08 -0.52 1.44
C ARG A 11 -1.76 0.63 2.36
N ASN A 12 -1.75 1.83 1.80
CA ASN A 12 -1.34 3.04 2.49
C ASN A 12 -2.59 3.85 2.82
N LEU A 13 -2.79 4.13 4.09
CA LEU A 13 -3.85 4.99 4.58
C LEU A 13 -3.15 6.24 5.13
N ALA A 14 -3.08 7.30 4.33
CA ALA A 14 -2.55 8.56 4.83
C ALA A 14 -3.62 9.26 5.66
N PHE A 15 -3.22 9.85 6.79
CA PHE A 15 -4.15 10.58 7.65
C PHE A 15 -3.55 11.87 8.17
N CYS A 16 -4.42 12.83 8.40
CA CYS A 16 -4.09 14.09 9.07
C CYS A 16 -5.13 14.39 10.15
N ILE A 17 -4.68 14.61 11.38
CA ILE A 17 -5.52 15.05 12.48
C ILE A 17 -5.37 16.56 12.62
N LEU A 18 -6.45 17.26 12.36
CA LEU A 18 -6.52 18.70 12.37
C LEU A 18 -7.38 19.20 13.54
N GLU A 19 -6.99 20.30 14.13
CA GLU A 19 -7.78 21.04 15.12
C GLU A 19 -7.88 22.50 14.72
N GLY A 20 -9.09 23.03 14.63
CA GLY A 20 -9.38 24.41 14.22
C GLY A 20 -10.73 24.54 13.54
N THR A 21 -10.96 25.70 12.94
CA THR A 21 -12.20 26.02 12.21
C THR A 21 -11.92 26.54 10.79
N SER A 22 -10.70 26.98 10.52
CA SER A 22 -10.30 27.57 9.24
C SER A 22 -8.79 27.47 9.02
N ARG A 23 -8.33 27.90 7.84
CA ARG A 23 -6.88 27.99 7.52
C ARG A 23 -6.08 28.85 8.48
N LYS A 24 -6.72 29.84 9.11
CA LYS A 24 -6.04 30.82 9.95
C LYS A 24 -5.68 30.26 11.33
N ASP A 25 -6.47 29.31 11.81
CA ASP A 25 -6.36 28.78 13.17
C ASP A 25 -6.06 27.27 13.22
N VAL A 26 -5.94 26.60 12.06
CA VAL A 26 -5.72 25.16 11.99
C VAL A 26 -4.37 24.75 12.54
N LYS A 27 -4.39 23.74 13.40
CA LYS A 27 -3.20 23.03 13.91
C LYS A 27 -3.21 21.59 13.42
N ILE A 28 -2.07 21.10 13.00
CA ILE A 28 -1.86 19.69 12.72
C ILE A 28 -1.40 19.03 14.03
N LEU A 29 -2.22 18.12 14.56
CA LEU A 29 -1.90 17.37 15.78
C LEU A 29 -1.08 16.12 15.46
N HIS A 30 -1.48 15.39 14.40
CA HIS A 30 -0.77 14.21 13.89
C HIS A 30 -0.91 14.15 12.38
N TRP A 31 0.13 13.70 11.71
CA TRP A 31 0.14 13.53 10.27
C TRP A 31 1.07 12.38 9.91
N ASP A 32 0.54 11.29 9.37
CA ASP A 32 1.32 10.09 9.12
C ASP A 32 0.64 9.19 8.08
N LEU A 33 1.26 8.07 7.80
CA LEU A 33 0.81 7.05 6.87
C LEU A 33 0.83 5.67 7.54
N ILE A 34 -0.31 4.99 7.52
CA ILE A 34 -0.44 3.61 7.98
C ILE A 34 -0.17 2.68 6.79
N ASP A 35 0.89 1.88 6.86
CA ASP A 35 1.09 0.73 5.97
C ASP A 35 0.33 -0.47 6.54
N VAL A 36 -0.87 -0.75 6.03
CA VAL A 36 -1.75 -1.83 6.50
C VAL A 36 -1.09 -3.21 6.46
N MET A 37 -0.08 -3.37 5.57
CA MET A 37 0.66 -4.62 5.42
C MET A 37 1.94 -4.68 6.27
N ALA A 38 2.22 -3.65 7.09
CA ALA A 38 3.47 -3.58 7.85
C ALA A 38 3.61 -4.74 8.83
N GLU A 39 2.57 -5.03 9.61
CA GLU A 39 2.56 -6.14 10.57
C GLU A 39 2.67 -7.50 9.88
N GLU A 40 1.94 -7.69 8.77
CA GLU A 40 1.92 -8.93 8.01
C GLU A 40 3.25 -9.22 7.30
N ASN A 41 3.96 -8.18 6.84
CA ASN A 41 5.24 -8.31 6.13
C ASN A 41 6.46 -8.18 7.05
N GLY A 42 6.25 -7.89 8.34
CA GLY A 42 7.29 -7.53 9.30
C GLY A 42 7.86 -6.13 9.07
N HIS A 43 8.39 -5.53 10.12
CA HIS A 43 9.03 -4.21 10.04
C HIS A 43 10.38 -4.29 9.29
N ASP A 44 11.11 -5.39 9.47
CA ASP A 44 12.41 -5.63 8.85
C ASP A 44 12.23 -6.39 7.53
N LYS A 45 12.07 -5.64 6.45
CA LYS A 45 12.08 -6.25 5.11
C LYS A 45 13.46 -6.80 4.80
N PRO A 46 13.54 -8.06 4.31
CA PRO A 46 14.82 -8.63 3.92
C PRO A 46 15.51 -7.75 2.88
N LEU A 47 16.82 -7.69 2.94
CA LEU A 47 17.61 -6.87 2.02
C LEU A 47 18.06 -7.69 0.82
N CYS A 48 18.08 -7.07 -0.34
CA CYS A 48 18.58 -7.66 -1.58
C CYS A 48 20.07 -8.00 -1.44
N PHE A 49 20.44 -9.25 -1.76
CA PHE A 49 21.81 -9.74 -1.67
C PHE A 49 22.82 -8.89 -2.47
N LYS A 50 22.37 -8.23 -3.55
CA LYS A 50 23.25 -7.47 -4.44
C LYS A 50 23.30 -5.96 -4.16
N CYS A 51 22.15 -5.30 -3.90
CA CYS A 51 22.10 -3.84 -3.77
C CYS A 51 21.64 -3.34 -2.40
N ARG A 52 21.39 -4.23 -1.46
CA ARG A 52 20.97 -3.92 -0.07
C ARG A 52 19.66 -3.13 0.03
N LYS A 53 18.94 -2.92 -1.06
CA LYS A 53 17.56 -2.36 -1.04
C LYS A 53 16.57 -3.44 -0.61
N SER A 54 15.39 -3.04 -0.14
CA SER A 54 14.33 -3.97 0.25
C SER A 54 14.07 -5.01 -0.83
N ALA A 55 14.07 -6.28 -0.44
CA ALA A 55 13.78 -7.41 -1.31
C ALA A 55 12.29 -7.77 -1.24
N ASN A 56 11.75 -8.21 -2.38
CA ASN A 56 10.37 -8.70 -2.49
C ASN A 56 10.32 -10.17 -2.94
N TRP A 57 11.47 -10.79 -3.15
CA TRP A 57 11.60 -12.14 -3.68
C TRP A 57 12.64 -12.92 -2.88
N ASN A 58 12.36 -14.20 -2.65
CA ASN A 58 13.32 -15.12 -2.09
C ASN A 58 13.48 -16.39 -2.94
N GLN A 59 14.65 -16.98 -2.84
CA GLN A 59 15.02 -18.28 -3.39
C GLN A 59 15.83 -19.00 -2.29
N GLY A 60 15.17 -19.89 -1.58
CA GLY A 60 15.72 -20.45 -0.34
C GLY A 60 15.98 -19.32 0.68
N GLN A 61 17.22 -19.18 1.12
CA GLN A 61 17.64 -18.13 2.06
C GLN A 61 18.15 -16.85 1.39
N THR A 62 18.20 -16.80 0.06
CA THR A 62 18.65 -15.64 -0.68
C THR A 62 17.49 -14.71 -1.00
N TYR A 63 17.66 -13.41 -0.77
CA TYR A 63 16.65 -12.39 -1.00
C TYR A 63 17.06 -11.43 -2.11
N ALA A 64 16.12 -11.07 -3.01
CA ALA A 64 16.37 -10.17 -4.13
C ALA A 64 15.27 -9.13 -4.32
N CYS A 65 15.65 -7.94 -4.80
CA CYS A 65 14.70 -6.99 -5.36
C CYS A 65 14.30 -7.41 -6.79
N SER A 66 13.26 -6.80 -7.33
CA SER A 66 12.77 -7.13 -8.68
C SER A 66 13.81 -6.96 -9.80
N ARG A 67 14.81 -6.11 -9.60
CA ARG A 67 15.91 -5.88 -10.56
C ARG A 67 16.98 -6.98 -10.51
N HIS A 68 17.21 -7.57 -9.35
CA HIS A 68 18.32 -8.51 -9.12
C HIS A 68 17.88 -9.95 -8.96
N LYS A 69 16.58 -10.24 -9.03
CA LYS A 69 16.14 -11.62 -9.21
C LYS A 69 16.53 -12.11 -10.61
N THR A 70 17.12 -13.27 -10.71
CA THR A 70 17.38 -13.94 -11.99
C THR A 70 16.07 -14.46 -12.59
N SER A 71 15.96 -14.47 -13.92
CA SER A 71 14.78 -15.01 -14.61
C SER A 71 14.94 -16.50 -14.87
N GLU A 72 14.81 -17.33 -13.86
CA GLU A 72 14.72 -18.76 -14.09
C GLU A 72 13.28 -19.15 -14.41
N LYS A 73 13.06 -19.85 -15.52
CA LYS A 73 11.74 -20.37 -15.88
C LYS A 73 11.37 -21.49 -14.95
N GLY A 74 10.31 -21.33 -14.18
CA GLY A 74 9.71 -22.41 -13.41
C GLY A 74 9.07 -23.45 -14.33
N CYS A 75 9.13 -24.72 -13.93
CA CYS A 75 8.37 -25.79 -14.53
C CYS A 75 7.19 -26.16 -13.63
N THR A 76 6.05 -26.50 -14.23
CA THR A 76 4.94 -27.12 -13.50
C THR A 76 5.01 -28.65 -13.62
N LYS A 77 4.49 -29.38 -12.64
CA LYS A 77 4.39 -30.86 -12.74
C LYS A 77 3.65 -31.28 -14.01
N THR A 78 2.59 -30.54 -14.37
CA THR A 78 1.79 -30.79 -15.59
C THR A 78 2.63 -30.62 -16.86
N SER A 79 3.50 -29.61 -16.94
CA SER A 79 4.36 -29.39 -18.11
C SER A 79 5.43 -30.50 -18.23
N LEU A 80 5.98 -30.93 -17.11
CA LEU A 80 6.93 -32.06 -17.07
C LEU A 80 6.26 -33.39 -17.44
N SER A 81 5.05 -33.64 -16.92
CA SER A 81 4.32 -34.88 -17.21
C SER A 81 3.94 -35.05 -18.70
N LYS A 82 3.84 -33.95 -19.45
CA LYS A 82 3.58 -33.96 -20.90
C LYS A 82 4.81 -34.33 -21.73
N GLN A 83 6.00 -34.30 -21.16
CA GLN A 83 7.24 -34.68 -21.85
C GLN A 83 7.35 -36.22 -21.98
N THR A 84 8.12 -36.67 -22.97
CA THR A 84 8.40 -38.10 -23.13
C THR A 84 9.31 -38.60 -22.00
N SER A 85 9.34 -39.93 -21.78
CA SER A 85 10.24 -40.52 -20.78
C SER A 85 11.72 -40.34 -21.17
N GLU A 86 12.02 -40.28 -22.45
CA GLU A 86 13.37 -40.06 -22.98
C GLU A 86 13.85 -38.63 -22.73
N ASP A 87 13.00 -37.62 -22.99
CA ASP A 87 13.32 -36.22 -22.73
C ASP A 87 13.55 -35.97 -21.24
N LEU A 88 12.71 -36.55 -20.39
CA LEU A 88 12.87 -36.46 -18.94
C LEU A 88 14.17 -37.12 -18.46
N LYS A 89 14.53 -38.29 -18.99
CA LYS A 89 15.81 -38.95 -18.67
C LYS A 89 17.01 -38.13 -19.13
N LYS A 90 16.96 -37.56 -20.34
CA LYS A 90 18.00 -36.67 -20.87
C LYS A 90 18.17 -35.42 -19.99
N THR A 91 17.07 -34.77 -19.64
CA THR A 91 17.09 -33.61 -18.77
C THR A 91 17.59 -33.97 -17.36
N ALA A 92 17.11 -35.05 -16.79
CA ALA A 92 17.54 -35.51 -15.47
C ALA A 92 19.03 -35.88 -15.44
N GLY A 93 19.53 -36.54 -16.51
CA GLY A 93 20.95 -36.89 -16.66
C GLY A 93 21.85 -35.65 -16.67
N SER A 94 21.47 -34.60 -17.41
CA SER A 94 22.22 -33.32 -17.42
C SER A 94 22.26 -32.62 -16.06
N LEU A 95 21.33 -32.93 -15.16
CA LEU A 95 21.23 -32.37 -13.82
C LEU A 95 21.69 -33.34 -12.71
N ASN A 96 22.25 -34.51 -13.08
CA ASN A 96 22.63 -35.60 -12.18
C ASN A 96 21.46 -36.07 -11.29
N ILE A 97 20.24 -36.06 -11.82
CA ILE A 97 19.02 -36.53 -11.13
C ILE A 97 18.72 -37.96 -11.62
N GLN A 98 18.64 -38.90 -10.69
CA GLN A 98 18.29 -40.29 -10.99
C GLN A 98 16.84 -40.59 -10.63
N GLY A 99 16.13 -41.34 -11.46
CA GLY A 99 14.79 -41.84 -11.23
C GLY A 99 14.49 -43.08 -12.04
N LYS A 100 13.81 -44.05 -11.44
CA LYS A 100 13.46 -45.33 -12.06
C LYS A 100 12.19 -45.26 -12.91
N THR A 101 11.25 -44.41 -12.52
CA THR A 101 9.95 -44.24 -13.19
C THR A 101 9.78 -42.83 -13.73
N LYS A 102 8.90 -42.66 -14.74
CA LYS A 102 8.53 -41.35 -15.28
C LYS A 102 8.00 -40.43 -14.18
N LYS A 103 7.17 -40.96 -13.27
CA LYS A 103 6.59 -40.19 -12.15
C LYS A 103 7.70 -39.67 -11.21
N GLU A 104 8.64 -40.53 -10.88
CA GLU A 104 9.76 -40.16 -10.00
C GLU A 104 10.66 -39.10 -10.64
N LEU A 105 10.93 -39.20 -11.94
CA LEU A 105 11.68 -38.17 -12.67
C LEU A 105 10.95 -36.83 -12.68
N VAL A 106 9.65 -36.85 -12.95
CA VAL A 106 8.81 -35.63 -12.90
C VAL A 106 8.85 -34.99 -11.51
N ASP A 107 8.69 -35.77 -10.44
CA ASP A 107 8.69 -35.23 -9.08
C ASP A 107 10.08 -34.67 -8.70
N LYS A 108 11.15 -35.35 -9.00
CA LYS A 108 12.53 -34.90 -8.70
C LYS A 108 12.93 -33.67 -9.52
N LEU A 109 12.60 -33.63 -10.80
CA LEU A 109 12.81 -32.46 -11.66
C LEU A 109 11.99 -31.28 -11.19
N TYR A 110 10.72 -31.49 -10.80
CA TYR A 110 9.88 -30.43 -10.26
C TYR A 110 10.47 -29.83 -8.97
N VAL A 111 10.95 -30.68 -8.05
CA VAL A 111 11.61 -30.20 -6.82
C VAL A 111 12.85 -29.39 -7.17
N HIS A 112 13.70 -29.90 -8.07
CA HIS A 112 14.91 -29.21 -8.52
C HIS A 112 14.60 -27.79 -9.11
N TYR A 113 13.64 -27.71 -10.03
CA TYR A 113 13.27 -26.44 -10.64
C TYR A 113 12.54 -25.52 -9.64
N SER A 114 11.66 -26.06 -8.80
CA SER A 114 10.93 -25.29 -7.79
C SER A 114 11.83 -24.63 -6.76
N ALA A 115 12.96 -25.26 -6.41
CA ALA A 115 13.95 -24.69 -5.50
C ALA A 115 14.69 -23.48 -6.10
N ARG A 116 14.72 -23.37 -7.45
CA ARG A 116 15.42 -22.32 -8.19
C ARG A 116 14.52 -21.17 -8.62
N VAL A 117 13.21 -21.30 -8.41
CA VAL A 117 12.26 -20.23 -8.74
C VAL A 117 12.20 -19.20 -7.61
N TRP A 118 12.33 -17.94 -7.97
CA TRP A 118 12.12 -16.84 -7.06
C TRP A 118 10.65 -16.76 -6.63
N LYS A 119 10.40 -16.93 -5.36
CA LYS A 119 9.06 -16.80 -4.76
C LYS A 119 8.91 -15.39 -4.16
N ARG A 120 7.71 -14.87 -4.19
CA ARG A 120 7.42 -13.60 -3.53
C ARG A 120 7.45 -13.80 -2.02
N CYS A 121 8.32 -13.07 -1.31
CA CYS A 121 8.44 -13.14 0.16
C CYS A 121 7.68 -12.03 0.88
N VAL A 122 7.14 -11.05 0.12
CA VAL A 122 6.33 -9.96 0.65
C VAL A 122 4.90 -10.11 0.14
N LYS A 123 3.95 -10.23 1.04
CA LYS A 123 2.52 -10.27 0.68
C LYS A 123 2.11 -8.94 0.06
N SER A 124 1.25 -9.00 -0.94
CA SER A 124 0.76 -7.84 -1.67
C SER A 124 -0.75 -7.74 -1.54
N CYS A 125 -1.24 -6.61 -1.05
CA CYS A 125 -2.67 -6.30 -0.99
C CYS A 125 -3.37 -6.35 -2.37
N LYS A 126 -2.61 -6.28 -3.48
CA LYS A 126 -3.17 -6.36 -4.84
C LYS A 126 -3.56 -7.78 -5.26
N GLN A 127 -2.98 -8.80 -4.67
CA GLN A 127 -3.14 -10.21 -5.08
C GLN A 127 -4.12 -11.00 -4.22
N GLY A 128 -4.41 -10.54 -2.99
CA GLY A 128 -5.36 -11.17 -2.08
C GLY A 128 -6.79 -10.67 -2.24
N SER A 129 -7.71 -11.30 -1.55
CA SER A 129 -9.06 -10.78 -1.36
C SER A 129 -8.98 -9.45 -0.59
N VAL A 130 -9.87 -8.53 -0.91
CA VAL A 130 -9.96 -7.27 -0.15
C VAL A 130 -10.46 -7.53 1.27
N VAL A 131 -11.23 -8.60 1.46
CA VAL A 131 -11.73 -9.01 2.79
C VAL A 131 -10.58 -9.41 3.73
N ASP A 132 -9.48 -9.97 3.19
CA ASP A 132 -8.30 -10.32 3.98
C ASP A 132 -7.61 -9.09 4.59
N LEU A 133 -7.91 -7.90 4.10
CA LEU A 133 -7.41 -6.64 4.67
C LEU A 133 -8.19 -6.19 5.90
N ALA A 134 -9.42 -6.68 6.11
CA ALA A 134 -10.27 -6.21 7.22
C ALA A 134 -9.63 -6.36 8.61
N PRO A 135 -9.08 -7.54 9.00
CA PRO A 135 -8.39 -7.67 10.29
C PRO A 135 -7.16 -6.77 10.39
N LEU A 136 -6.39 -6.60 9.30
CA LEU A 136 -5.20 -5.75 9.28
C LEU A 136 -5.55 -4.27 9.46
N ILE A 137 -6.62 -3.81 8.80
CA ILE A 137 -7.15 -2.45 8.95
C ILE A 137 -7.64 -2.25 10.39
N SER A 138 -8.46 -3.17 10.91
CA SER A 138 -8.98 -3.11 12.27
C SER A 138 -7.85 -3.02 13.30
N ASN A 139 -6.86 -3.90 13.22
CA ASN A 139 -5.70 -3.89 14.13
C ASN A 139 -4.92 -2.58 14.04
N SER A 140 -4.67 -2.10 12.81
CA SER A 140 -3.94 -0.85 12.57
C SER A 140 -4.66 0.38 13.14
N LEU A 141 -6.00 0.41 13.08
CA LEU A 141 -6.81 1.48 13.65
C LEU A 141 -6.88 1.36 15.17
N THR A 142 -7.08 0.14 15.69
CA THR A 142 -7.18 -0.14 17.13
C THR A 142 -5.89 0.19 17.86
N SER A 143 -4.74 -0.13 17.30
CA SER A 143 -3.43 0.21 17.89
C SER A 143 -3.18 1.72 18.00
N ARG A 144 -4.00 2.53 17.34
CA ARG A 144 -3.93 4.00 17.31
C ARG A 144 -5.13 4.69 17.96
N THR A 145 -5.96 3.96 18.70
CA THR A 145 -7.18 4.50 19.31
C THR A 145 -6.91 5.78 20.11
N ALA A 146 -5.80 5.86 20.82
CA ALA A 146 -5.42 7.06 21.57
C ALA A 146 -5.27 8.32 20.69
N MET A 147 -4.87 8.18 19.43
CA MET A 147 -4.73 9.31 18.49
C MET A 147 -6.10 9.85 18.06
N TRP A 148 -7.09 8.96 17.91
CA TRP A 148 -8.44 9.32 17.48
C TRP A 148 -9.27 9.97 18.58
N ASN A 149 -8.92 9.75 19.86
CA ASN A 149 -9.68 10.25 20.99
C ASN A 149 -9.91 11.76 20.93
N GLY A 150 -11.13 12.16 21.24
CA GLY A 150 -11.55 13.55 21.20
C GLY A 150 -11.77 14.11 19.79
N SER A 151 -11.61 13.32 18.73
CA SER A 151 -12.00 13.75 17.40
C SER A 151 -13.53 13.73 17.28
N GLN A 152 -14.09 14.82 16.75
CA GLN A 152 -15.53 14.98 16.59
C GLN A 152 -16.00 14.35 15.28
N LYS A 153 -15.16 14.41 14.24
CA LYS A 153 -15.49 13.90 12.91
C LYS A 153 -14.31 13.14 12.29
N VAL A 154 -14.65 12.15 11.48
CA VAL A 154 -13.70 11.42 10.64
C VAL A 154 -14.17 11.49 9.21
N ILE A 155 -13.32 11.94 8.29
CA ILE A 155 -13.67 12.02 6.87
C ILE A 155 -12.76 11.16 6.03
N PHE A 156 -13.33 10.61 4.97
CA PHE A 156 -12.65 9.76 4.01
C PHE A 156 -12.81 10.31 2.62
N GLU A 157 -11.75 10.30 1.81
CA GLU A 157 -11.90 10.53 0.39
C GLU A 157 -12.77 9.44 -0.24
N GLN A 158 -13.80 9.84 -0.97
CA GLN A 158 -14.61 8.91 -1.75
C GLN A 158 -13.78 8.32 -2.88
N GLN A 159 -13.68 7.00 -2.89
CA GLN A 159 -12.84 6.27 -3.83
C GLN A 159 -13.66 5.74 -5.02
N PRO A 160 -13.21 5.92 -6.27
CA PRO A 160 -13.89 5.40 -7.44
C PRO A 160 -13.59 3.91 -7.70
N ASP A 161 -12.50 3.38 -7.21
CA ASP A 161 -12.11 1.98 -7.38
C ASP A 161 -12.83 1.08 -6.39
N LYS A 162 -13.46 0.00 -6.88
CA LYS A 162 -14.27 -0.93 -6.06
C LYS A 162 -13.52 -1.52 -4.88
N ARG A 163 -12.24 -1.81 -5.01
CA ARG A 163 -11.44 -2.38 -3.92
C ARG A 163 -11.12 -1.33 -2.87
N MET A 164 -10.81 -0.11 -3.29
CA MET A 164 -10.58 1.01 -2.37
C MET A 164 -11.88 1.45 -1.69
N MET A 165 -13.03 1.40 -2.39
CA MET A 165 -14.35 1.59 -1.78
C MET A 165 -14.62 0.58 -0.66
N ALA A 166 -14.24 -0.68 -0.85
CA ALA A 166 -14.40 -1.70 0.19
C ALA A 166 -13.51 -1.41 1.41
N VAL A 167 -12.26 -1.00 1.21
CA VAL A 167 -11.38 -0.56 2.31
C VAL A 167 -11.98 0.66 3.03
N GLN A 168 -12.46 1.65 2.28
CA GLN A 168 -13.13 2.82 2.85
C GLN A 168 -14.36 2.42 3.69
N ALA A 169 -15.18 1.49 3.20
CA ALA A 169 -16.35 1.00 3.94
C ALA A 169 -15.96 0.28 5.24
N MET A 170 -14.89 -0.52 5.24
CA MET A 170 -14.37 -1.17 6.44
C MET A 170 -13.90 -0.14 7.48
N MET A 171 -13.16 0.87 7.06
CA MET A 171 -12.71 1.94 7.94
C MET A 171 -13.90 2.76 8.47
N HIS A 172 -14.84 3.13 7.61
CA HIS A 172 -16.04 3.87 7.98
C HIS A 172 -16.82 3.10 9.08
N MET A 173 -17.07 1.80 8.84
CA MET A 173 -17.76 0.95 9.81
C MET A 173 -16.98 0.86 11.13
N TRP A 174 -15.65 0.71 11.08
CA TRP A 174 -14.83 0.66 12.28
C TRP A 174 -15.01 1.94 13.13
N PHE A 175 -14.93 3.12 12.52
CA PHE A 175 -15.09 4.39 13.23
C PHE A 175 -16.51 4.57 13.78
N VAL A 176 -17.54 4.24 13.00
CA VAL A 176 -18.94 4.32 13.45
C VAL A 176 -19.19 3.39 14.66
N CYS A 177 -18.69 2.15 14.61
CA CYS A 177 -18.79 1.21 15.73
C CYS A 177 -18.04 1.68 16.99
N HIS A 178 -17.06 2.57 16.85
CA HIS A 178 -16.33 3.17 17.97
C HIS A 178 -16.87 4.55 18.38
N GLY A 179 -18.05 4.95 17.88
CA GLY A 179 -18.76 6.15 18.31
C GLY A 179 -18.32 7.45 17.62
N TYR A 180 -17.59 7.38 16.50
CA TYR A 180 -17.20 8.57 15.74
C TYR A 180 -18.24 8.90 14.66
N GLU A 181 -18.46 10.20 14.42
CA GLU A 181 -19.18 10.66 13.23
C GLU A 181 -18.26 10.53 12.01
N ALA A 182 -18.58 9.61 11.10
CA ALA A 182 -17.79 9.28 9.92
C ALA A 182 -18.51 9.73 8.63
N LYS A 183 -17.80 10.34 7.66
CA LYS A 183 -18.37 10.86 6.41
C LYS A 183 -17.42 10.69 5.22
N GLY A 184 -17.97 10.31 4.06
CA GLY A 184 -17.28 10.35 2.78
C GLY A 184 -17.27 11.75 2.18
N VAL A 185 -16.13 12.21 1.64
CA VAL A 185 -15.97 13.53 1.00
C VAL A 185 -15.43 13.32 -0.41
N SER A 186 -15.98 14.07 -1.38
CA SER A 186 -15.55 13.97 -2.77
C SER A 186 -14.12 14.49 -2.97
N ALA A 187 -13.31 13.76 -3.73
CA ALA A 187 -11.96 14.16 -4.10
C ALA A 187 -11.87 15.50 -4.86
N ILE A 188 -12.97 15.93 -5.50
CA ILE A 188 -13.03 17.19 -6.26
C ILE A 188 -12.76 18.40 -5.36
N HIS A 189 -13.15 18.31 -4.10
CA HIS A 189 -13.09 19.44 -3.17
C HIS A 189 -11.68 19.81 -2.69
N LYS A 190 -10.69 18.89 -2.77
CA LYS A 190 -9.32 19.14 -2.28
C LYS A 190 -8.65 20.38 -2.89
N LEU A 191 -8.94 20.64 -4.16
CA LEU A 191 -8.35 21.74 -4.92
C LEU A 191 -9.34 22.88 -5.22
N THR A 192 -10.56 22.81 -4.71
CA THR A 192 -11.55 23.89 -4.88
C THR A 192 -11.01 25.16 -4.23
N ASN A 193 -11.10 26.28 -4.95
CA ASN A 193 -10.58 27.60 -4.55
C ASN A 193 -9.05 27.71 -4.46
N MET A 194 -8.28 26.69 -4.89
CA MET A 194 -6.82 26.70 -4.78
C MET A 194 -6.10 26.78 -6.13
N VAL A 195 -6.81 26.54 -7.23
CA VAL A 195 -6.18 26.42 -8.55
C VAL A 195 -6.90 27.29 -9.57
N THR A 196 -6.18 28.20 -10.20
CA THR A 196 -6.49 28.61 -11.58
C THR A 196 -6.31 27.36 -12.44
N VAL A 197 -7.33 27.03 -13.26
CA VAL A 197 -7.31 25.83 -14.12
C VAL A 197 -6.18 25.97 -15.13
N ASP A 198 -5.02 25.47 -14.78
CA ASP A 198 -3.85 25.40 -15.63
C ASP A 198 -3.81 24.03 -16.33
N ASP A 199 -3.23 23.92 -17.51
CA ASP A 199 -3.10 22.64 -18.24
C ASP A 199 -2.42 21.54 -17.42
N ALA A 200 -1.58 21.92 -16.47
CA ALA A 200 -0.95 21.01 -15.51
C ALA A 200 -1.95 20.21 -14.67
N THR A 201 -3.16 20.73 -14.40
CA THR A 201 -4.17 20.06 -13.57
C THR A 201 -5.05 19.08 -14.35
N LYS A 202 -4.98 19.08 -15.67
CA LYS A 202 -5.75 18.16 -16.53
C LYS A 202 -5.29 16.70 -16.39
N THR A 203 -4.03 16.47 -16.05
CA THR A 203 -3.48 15.10 -15.89
C THR A 203 -3.47 14.68 -14.42
N TYR A 204 -3.61 13.36 -14.17
CA TYR A 204 -3.48 12.79 -12.82
C TYR A 204 -2.15 13.17 -12.15
N LYS A 205 -1.03 13.05 -12.90
CA LYS A 205 0.30 13.39 -12.40
C LYS A 205 0.44 14.89 -12.10
N GLY A 206 -0.16 15.73 -12.92
CA GLY A 206 -0.21 17.17 -12.71
C GLY A 206 -0.98 17.53 -11.45
N ARG A 207 -2.18 16.98 -11.26
CA ARG A 207 -2.98 17.19 -10.04
C ARG A 207 -2.21 16.82 -8.77
N LYS A 208 -1.53 15.67 -8.75
CA LYS A 208 -0.69 15.26 -7.60
C LYS A 208 0.45 16.26 -7.33
N LYS A 209 1.13 16.73 -8.37
CA LYS A 209 2.18 17.74 -8.21
C LYS A 209 1.64 19.05 -7.66
N THR A 210 0.51 19.51 -8.18
CA THR A 210 -0.18 20.71 -7.71
C THR A 210 -0.62 20.57 -6.25
N GLY A 211 -1.20 19.44 -5.87
CA GLY A 211 -1.58 19.16 -4.48
C GLY A 211 -0.40 19.27 -3.51
N ILE A 212 0.76 18.69 -3.85
CA ILE A 212 1.98 18.79 -3.03
C ILE A 212 2.42 20.25 -2.88
N VAL A 213 2.41 21.04 -3.95
CA VAL A 213 2.81 22.47 -3.92
C VAL A 213 1.87 23.28 -3.02
N HIS A 214 0.56 23.07 -3.16
CA HIS A 214 -0.44 23.77 -2.33
C HIS A 214 -0.34 23.35 -0.86
N ALA A 215 -0.23 22.06 -0.57
CA ALA A 215 -0.02 21.59 0.79
C ALA A 215 1.23 22.24 1.40
N ALA A 216 2.37 22.25 0.67
CA ALA A 216 3.62 22.85 1.13
C ALA A 216 3.54 24.36 1.40
N ALA A 217 2.63 25.07 0.73
CA ALA A 217 2.40 26.49 0.95
C ALA A 217 1.52 26.76 2.20
N LEU A 218 0.64 25.82 2.56
CA LEU A 218 -0.34 25.99 3.64
C LEU A 218 0.08 25.34 4.96
N VAL A 219 0.94 24.34 4.88
CA VAL A 219 1.40 23.57 6.05
C VAL A 219 2.34 24.41 6.92
N PRO A 220 2.17 24.40 8.26
CA PRO A 220 3.12 25.03 9.17
C PRO A 220 4.55 24.49 8.97
N ASN A 221 5.55 25.36 9.13
CA ASN A 221 6.95 25.05 8.83
C ASN A 221 7.46 23.76 9.50
N GLN A 222 7.04 23.49 10.72
CA GLN A 222 7.41 22.26 11.46
C GLN A 222 7.00 20.96 10.76
N TRP A 223 5.92 20.97 9.95
CA TRP A 223 5.42 19.81 9.22
C TRP A 223 5.87 19.75 7.75
N LYS A 224 6.34 20.88 7.22
CA LYS A 224 6.70 21.01 5.81
C LYS A 224 7.84 20.07 5.41
N ASP A 225 8.88 20.02 6.21
CA ASP A 225 10.03 19.15 5.99
C ASP A 225 9.65 17.67 6.08
N PHE A 226 8.83 17.31 7.07
CA PHE A 226 8.30 15.95 7.21
C PHE A 226 7.58 15.51 5.94
N MET A 227 6.61 16.31 5.48
CA MET A 227 5.85 15.98 4.27
C MET A 227 6.75 15.89 3.04
N LEU A 228 7.61 16.88 2.78
CA LEU A 228 8.40 16.94 1.56
C LEU A 228 9.44 15.83 1.44
N LYS A 229 9.99 15.36 2.56
CA LYS A 229 10.94 14.24 2.62
C LYS A 229 10.26 12.87 2.56
N HIS A 230 8.95 12.80 2.83
CA HIS A 230 8.24 11.52 2.87
C HIS A 230 8.07 10.92 1.46
N PRO A 231 8.30 9.60 1.26
CA PRO A 231 8.19 8.94 -0.04
C PRO A 231 6.77 8.94 -0.62
N LYS A 232 5.76 9.12 0.25
CA LYS A 232 4.33 9.20 -0.06
C LYS A 232 3.76 10.58 0.25
N LYS A 233 4.50 11.63 -0.09
CA LYS A 233 4.11 13.02 0.14
C LYS A 233 2.84 13.45 -0.57
N ASP A 234 2.51 12.80 -1.68
CA ASP A 234 1.26 13.01 -2.40
C ASP A 234 0.04 12.56 -1.60
N ASP A 235 0.08 11.35 -1.03
CA ASP A 235 -1.00 10.80 -0.22
C ASP A 235 -1.17 11.62 1.10
N LEU A 236 -0.05 12.06 1.71
CA LEU A 236 -0.08 12.96 2.87
C LEU A 236 -0.72 14.31 2.53
N ALA A 237 -0.29 14.93 1.41
CA ALA A 237 -0.84 16.21 0.96
C ALA A 237 -2.36 16.10 0.73
N ASP A 238 -2.83 15.01 0.13
CA ASP A 238 -4.24 14.77 -0.13
C ASP A 238 -5.05 14.69 1.17
N ALA A 239 -4.57 13.95 2.17
CA ALA A 239 -5.23 13.87 3.48
C ALA A 239 -5.31 15.24 4.19
N PHE A 240 -4.26 16.05 4.13
CA PHE A 240 -4.24 17.38 4.71
C PHE A 240 -5.20 18.36 4.02
N LEU A 241 -5.11 18.47 2.69
CA LEU A 241 -5.91 19.41 1.90
C LEU A 241 -7.41 19.12 1.99
N GLN A 242 -7.78 17.85 1.98
CA GLN A 242 -9.16 17.42 2.17
C GLN A 242 -9.69 17.83 3.56
N GLY A 243 -8.90 17.58 4.59
CA GLY A 243 -9.26 17.96 5.96
C GLY A 243 -9.42 19.48 6.11
N LEU A 244 -8.50 20.25 5.53
CA LEU A 244 -8.55 21.70 5.55
C LEU A 244 -9.78 22.24 4.83
N TRP A 245 -10.08 21.72 3.63
CA TRP A 245 -11.30 22.08 2.91
C TRP A 245 -12.57 21.80 3.73
N PHE A 246 -12.61 20.63 4.39
CA PHE A 246 -13.76 20.25 5.21
C PHE A 246 -13.97 21.18 6.39
N LEU A 247 -12.89 21.60 7.08
CA LEU A 247 -12.98 22.57 8.17
C LEU A 247 -13.58 23.91 7.72
N GLU A 248 -13.23 24.36 6.52
CA GLU A 248 -13.70 25.63 5.96
C GLU A 248 -15.16 25.61 5.44
N ASN A 249 -15.69 24.42 5.10
CA ASN A 249 -16.99 24.29 4.43
C ASN A 249 -18.03 23.50 5.26
N SER A 250 -17.72 23.16 6.50
CA SER A 250 -18.59 22.35 7.39
C SER A 250 -19.22 23.18 8.51
N VAL A 251 -19.51 24.43 8.24
CA VAL A 251 -20.29 25.29 9.15
C VAL A 251 -21.77 25.08 8.91
#